data_5169a187d44776e063f2761ebbd07326
#
_entry.id   5169a187d44776e063f2761ebbd07326
#
_cell.length_a   1.000
_cell.length_b   1.000
_cell.length_c   1.000
_cell.angle_alpha   90.00
_cell.angle_beta   90.00
_cell.angle_gamma   90.00
#
_symmetry.space_group_name_H-M   'P 1'
#
loop_
_entity.id
_entity.type
_entity.pdbx_description
1 polymer ?
#
loop_
_entity_poly.entity_id
_entity_poly.type
_entity_poly.pdbx_seq_one_letter_code
_entity_poly.pdbx_strand_id
1 'polypeptide(L)'
;MNAKDITFLEDTFKKFYFENFDLLHVPDDPNQREFGYQKFNGGMNRHISLKSDKELHLLLMQNKPSDVYCSNARYMFPNLPMSEKDWQNAELIFDIDAKDLRKEHPKDNTIIKCSDCNEISQLNESCPNCQSTKLSFITLTCSDCIKSSKDEVNKLNQILTDDLGINEDNIKTFFSGNEGFHIYVPKSEYESVGSKERAEISDYIMFRGSIPETFGFRKFNMNKSSLPKFDDAGWNGRLAKHLYGTKSNRSKISQEVISGGYALFQKKLEDFRDSIGIKIDPNVTQDIHRIFRLPGSINSKSGLTKIFVEDLKKFDPYVDACFIDDEEIEVAANCPIEFSLKKKKFGPFNNEQVSVPKFAAVYMMCKGIASSV
;
A
#
# COMPACT_ATOMS: atom_id res chain seq x y z
N MET A 1 13.99 4.35 18.75
CA MET A 1 13.12 4.28 19.97
C MET A 1 13.97 3.85 21.14
N ASN A 2 13.78 4.45 22.32
CA ASN A 2 14.42 4.03 23.55
C ASN A 2 13.66 2.85 24.20
N ALA A 3 14.20 2.26 25.27
CA ALA A 3 13.59 1.10 25.92
C ALA A 3 12.22 1.40 26.57
N LYS A 4 12.02 2.63 27.10
CA LYS A 4 10.71 3.06 27.65
C LYS A 4 9.65 3.14 26.56
N ASP A 5 9.99 3.74 25.40
CA ASP A 5 9.07 3.83 24.24
C ASP A 5 8.62 2.47 23.80
N ILE A 6 9.54 1.51 23.72
CA ILE A 6 9.25 0.14 23.31
C ILE A 6 8.30 -0.54 24.28
N THR A 7 8.59 -0.48 25.58
CA THR A 7 7.70 -1.06 26.60
C THR A 7 6.30 -0.45 26.53
N PHE A 8 6.22 0.89 26.39
CA PHE A 8 4.95 1.59 26.25
C PHE A 8 4.15 1.12 25.03
N LEU A 9 4.81 1.02 23.86
CA LEU A 9 4.17 0.56 22.63
C LEU A 9 3.78 -0.92 22.70
N GLU A 10 4.62 -1.79 23.26
CA GLU A 10 4.33 -3.21 23.49
C GLU A 10 3.08 -3.40 24.36
N ASP A 11 2.98 -2.66 25.47
CA ASP A 11 1.83 -2.75 26.36
C ASP A 11 0.57 -2.15 25.74
N THR A 12 0.71 -1.06 24.98
CA THR A 12 -0.41 -0.45 24.24
C THR A 12 -0.93 -1.37 23.14
N PHE A 13 -0.04 -1.98 22.34
CA PHE A 13 -0.45 -2.92 21.28
C PHE A 13 -1.05 -4.20 21.87
N LYS A 14 -0.49 -4.71 22.98
CA LYS A 14 -1.07 -5.84 23.68
C LYS A 14 -2.50 -5.54 24.18
N LYS A 15 -2.70 -4.35 24.80
CA LYS A 15 -4.03 -3.89 25.23
C LYS A 15 -5.00 -3.81 24.04
N PHE A 16 -4.55 -3.20 22.94
CA PHE A 16 -5.34 -3.12 21.72
C PHE A 16 -5.78 -4.51 21.23
N TYR A 17 -4.87 -5.48 21.11
CA TYR A 17 -5.20 -6.83 20.66
C TYR A 17 -6.09 -7.58 21.64
N PHE A 18 -6.01 -7.28 22.92
CA PHE A 18 -6.90 -7.85 23.93
C PHE A 18 -8.33 -7.31 23.82
N GLU A 19 -8.48 -6.00 23.67
CA GLU A 19 -9.77 -5.31 23.64
C GLU A 19 -10.47 -5.39 22.26
N ASN A 20 -9.71 -5.50 21.18
CA ASN A 20 -10.20 -5.42 19.80
C ASN A 20 -9.86 -6.67 18.99
N PHE A 21 -9.83 -7.83 19.62
CA PHE A 21 -9.48 -9.08 18.92
C PHE A 21 -10.43 -9.38 17.77
N ASP A 22 -11.70 -9.02 17.89
CA ASP A 22 -12.74 -9.20 16.86
C ASP A 22 -12.48 -8.41 15.57
N LEU A 23 -11.60 -7.39 15.60
CA LEU A 23 -11.17 -6.69 14.38
C LEU A 23 -10.21 -7.53 13.53
N LEU A 24 -9.56 -8.54 14.10
CA LEU A 24 -8.62 -9.37 13.37
C LEU A 24 -9.37 -10.30 12.41
N HIS A 25 -9.12 -10.15 11.13
CA HIS A 25 -9.64 -11.06 10.10
C HIS A 25 -8.74 -12.29 10.00
N VAL A 26 -8.96 -13.25 10.90
CA VAL A 26 -8.29 -14.55 10.82
C VAL A 26 -8.89 -15.33 9.66
N PRO A 27 -8.08 -15.91 8.75
CA PRO A 27 -8.61 -16.73 7.66
C PRO A 27 -9.41 -17.92 8.18
N ASP A 28 -10.42 -18.40 7.42
CA ASP A 28 -11.22 -19.58 7.74
C ASP A 28 -10.37 -20.87 7.80
N ASP A 29 -9.19 -20.84 7.15
CA ASP A 29 -8.23 -21.94 7.01
C ASP A 29 -6.88 -21.66 7.68
N PRO A 30 -6.81 -21.26 8.97
CA PRO A 30 -5.60 -20.78 9.61
C PRO A 30 -4.50 -21.85 9.68
N ASN A 31 -4.87 -23.14 9.72
CA ASN A 31 -3.97 -24.28 9.73
C ASN A 31 -3.24 -24.50 8.37
N GLN A 32 -3.72 -23.88 7.28
CA GLN A 32 -3.09 -23.90 5.97
C GLN A 32 -2.29 -22.64 5.69
N ARG A 33 -2.30 -21.65 6.59
CA ARG A 33 -1.61 -20.37 6.42
C ARG A 33 -0.33 -20.30 7.22
N GLU A 34 0.66 -19.65 6.64
CA GLU A 34 1.84 -19.21 7.40
C GLU A 34 1.50 -17.92 8.12
N PHE A 35 1.68 -17.92 9.44
CA PHE A 35 1.71 -16.71 10.23
C PHE A 35 3.13 -16.28 10.53
N GLY A 36 3.28 -14.98 10.80
CA GLY A 36 4.53 -14.39 11.24
C GLY A 36 4.28 -13.15 12.06
N TYR A 37 5.27 -12.77 12.86
CA TYR A 37 5.22 -11.52 13.62
C TYR A 37 6.61 -10.92 13.75
N GLN A 38 6.62 -9.60 13.97
CA GLN A 38 7.83 -8.85 14.28
C GLN A 38 7.75 -8.31 15.70
N LYS A 39 8.90 -8.21 16.39
CA LYS A 39 9.03 -7.51 17.68
C LYS A 39 9.63 -6.13 17.45
N PHE A 40 9.36 -5.18 18.36
CA PHE A 40 9.92 -3.83 18.28
C PHE A 40 11.45 -3.81 18.24
N ASN A 41 12.10 -4.66 19.01
CA ASN A 41 13.57 -4.82 19.06
C ASN A 41 14.05 -6.17 18.53
N GLY A 42 13.32 -6.80 17.64
CA GLY A 42 13.66 -8.14 17.19
C GLY A 42 13.51 -8.34 15.69
N GLY A 43 13.98 -9.49 15.24
CA GLY A 43 13.77 -9.95 13.87
C GLY A 43 12.34 -10.42 13.63
N MET A 44 12.07 -10.71 12.37
CA MET A 44 10.85 -11.36 11.92
C MET A 44 10.85 -12.82 12.34
N ASN A 45 9.78 -13.25 13.01
CA ASN A 45 9.49 -14.65 13.31
C ASN A 45 8.49 -15.16 12.28
N ARG A 46 8.84 -16.17 11.51
CA ARG A 46 8.05 -16.75 10.42
C ARG A 46 7.80 -18.24 10.63
N HIS A 47 7.13 -18.87 9.69
CA HIS A 47 6.87 -20.32 9.66
C HIS A 47 6.04 -20.77 10.87
N ILE A 48 5.03 -20.00 11.24
CA ILE A 48 4.13 -20.33 12.35
C ILE A 48 2.83 -20.86 11.74
N SER A 49 2.42 -22.03 12.19
CA SER A 49 1.09 -22.59 11.89
C SER A 49 0.19 -22.43 13.11
N LEU A 50 -1.01 -21.95 12.92
CA LEU A 50 -2.02 -21.80 13.96
C LEU A 50 -3.23 -22.65 13.60
N LYS A 51 -3.83 -23.27 14.61
CA LYS A 51 -5.04 -24.14 14.40
C LYS A 51 -6.33 -23.37 14.62
N SER A 52 -6.27 -22.24 15.28
CA SER A 52 -7.44 -21.45 15.65
C SER A 52 -7.07 -20.00 15.96
N ASP A 53 -8.09 -19.15 15.98
CA ASP A 53 -8.05 -17.77 16.50
C ASP A 53 -7.55 -17.67 17.95
N LYS A 54 -7.88 -18.67 18.79
CA LYS A 54 -7.38 -18.74 20.19
C LYS A 54 -5.86 -18.86 20.24
N GLU A 55 -5.25 -19.64 19.37
CA GLU A 55 -3.78 -19.74 19.29
C GLU A 55 -3.15 -18.42 18.83
N LEU A 56 -3.80 -17.71 17.90
CA LEU A 56 -3.37 -16.36 17.52
C LEU A 56 -3.46 -15.40 18.71
N HIS A 57 -4.56 -15.42 19.43
CA HIS A 57 -4.72 -14.58 20.62
C HIS A 57 -3.60 -14.83 21.66
N LEU A 58 -3.30 -16.09 21.96
CA LEU A 58 -2.20 -16.46 22.85
C LEU A 58 -0.84 -15.95 22.35
N LEU A 59 -0.58 -16.11 21.04
CA LEU A 59 0.64 -15.61 20.41
C LEU A 59 0.78 -14.09 20.59
N LEU A 60 -0.29 -13.32 20.37
CA LEU A 60 -0.29 -11.87 20.52
C LEU A 60 -0.05 -11.45 21.99
N MET A 61 -0.72 -12.12 22.92
CA MET A 61 -0.60 -11.80 24.36
C MET A 61 0.80 -12.11 24.91
N GLN A 62 1.43 -13.19 24.45
CA GLN A 62 2.73 -13.63 24.92
C GLN A 62 3.89 -12.83 24.30
N ASN A 63 3.78 -12.50 23.00
CA ASN A 63 4.90 -11.92 22.25
C ASN A 63 4.84 -10.40 22.10
N LYS A 64 3.70 -9.74 22.35
CA LYS A 64 3.49 -8.29 22.20
C LYS A 64 4.09 -7.76 20.90
N PRO A 65 3.67 -8.28 19.75
CA PRO A 65 4.31 -7.97 18.47
C PRO A 65 4.09 -6.52 18.05
N SER A 66 5.09 -5.95 17.37
CA SER A 66 4.96 -4.68 16.66
C SER A 66 4.10 -4.82 15.40
N ASP A 67 4.21 -5.96 14.73
CA ASP A 67 3.51 -6.26 13.49
C ASP A 67 3.14 -7.73 13.41
N VAL A 68 2.00 -8.02 12.81
CA VAL A 68 1.46 -9.38 12.63
C VAL A 68 1.17 -9.63 11.17
N TYR A 69 1.51 -10.82 10.70
CA TYR A 69 1.42 -11.17 9.28
C TYR A 69 0.76 -12.53 9.09
N CYS A 70 0.10 -12.67 7.93
CA CYS A 70 -0.44 -13.93 7.46
C CYS A 70 -0.16 -14.09 5.96
N SER A 71 0.09 -15.30 5.49
CA SER A 71 0.28 -15.57 4.06
C SER A 71 -1.03 -15.44 3.28
N ASN A 72 -0.94 -14.95 2.05
CA ASN A 72 -1.99 -15.10 1.05
C ASN A 72 -2.01 -16.52 0.47
N ALA A 73 -0.92 -17.26 0.59
CA ALA A 73 -0.79 -18.64 0.16
C ALA A 73 -1.36 -19.62 1.17
N ARG A 74 -1.88 -20.73 0.64
CA ARG A 74 -2.20 -21.94 1.36
C ARG A 74 -1.12 -22.97 1.14
N TYR A 75 -0.72 -23.63 2.21
CA TYR A 75 0.31 -24.65 2.24
C TYR A 75 -0.20 -25.92 2.92
N MET A 76 0.31 -27.06 2.50
CA MET A 76 0.08 -28.30 3.23
C MET A 76 0.81 -28.29 4.58
N PHE A 77 2.00 -27.71 4.62
CA PHE A 77 2.87 -27.66 5.81
C PHE A 77 3.39 -26.23 6.06
N PRO A 78 2.55 -25.30 6.53
CA PRO A 78 2.93 -23.87 6.62
C PRO A 78 4.08 -23.58 7.59
N ASN A 79 4.36 -24.48 8.54
CA ASN A 79 5.44 -24.35 9.54
C ASN A 79 6.80 -24.87 9.09
N LEU A 80 6.90 -25.50 7.93
CA LEU A 80 8.16 -25.99 7.39
C LEU A 80 8.95 -24.88 6.68
N PRO A 81 10.24 -25.10 6.39
CA PRO A 81 11.02 -24.21 5.52
C PRO A 81 10.35 -24.03 4.15
N MET A 82 10.64 -22.93 3.46
CA MET A 82 9.94 -22.53 2.23
C MET A 82 9.93 -23.63 1.15
N SER A 83 11.02 -24.37 1.00
CA SER A 83 11.14 -25.46 0.02
C SER A 83 10.29 -26.70 0.34
N GLU A 84 9.77 -26.80 1.58
CA GLU A 84 9.08 -27.99 2.08
C GLU A 84 7.60 -27.71 2.44
N LYS A 85 7.15 -26.47 2.24
CA LYS A 85 5.79 -26.06 2.61
C LYS A 85 4.70 -26.71 1.80
N ASP A 86 5.01 -27.20 0.60
CA ASP A 86 4.04 -27.73 -0.37
C ASP A 86 2.92 -26.71 -0.66
N TRP A 87 3.25 -25.72 -1.52
CA TRP A 87 2.35 -24.67 -1.94
C TRP A 87 1.13 -25.21 -2.69
N GLN A 88 -0.06 -24.84 -2.29
CA GLN A 88 -1.32 -25.30 -2.89
C GLN A 88 -1.91 -24.25 -3.84
N ASN A 89 -2.10 -23.03 -3.35
CA ASN A 89 -2.60 -21.88 -4.09
C ASN A 89 -2.33 -20.60 -3.30
N ALA A 90 -2.64 -19.44 -3.87
CA ALA A 90 -2.54 -18.16 -3.17
C ALA A 90 -3.60 -17.19 -3.68
N GLU A 91 -4.20 -16.42 -2.79
CA GLU A 91 -5.06 -15.30 -3.16
C GLU A 91 -4.28 -14.29 -4.01
N LEU A 92 -4.94 -13.71 -5.02
CA LEU A 92 -4.35 -12.63 -5.80
C LEU A 92 -4.43 -11.35 -4.99
N ILE A 93 -3.30 -10.66 -4.81
CA ILE A 93 -3.21 -9.43 -4.02
C ILE A 93 -2.44 -8.38 -4.81
N PHE A 94 -2.93 -7.14 -4.71
CA PHE A 94 -2.27 -5.94 -5.24
C PHE A 94 -1.98 -4.96 -4.12
N ASP A 95 -0.86 -4.24 -4.26
CA ASP A 95 -0.43 -3.21 -3.32
C ASP A 95 -0.32 -1.86 -4.04
N ILE A 96 -0.95 -0.84 -3.48
CA ILE A 96 -0.93 0.54 -3.95
C ILE A 96 -0.46 1.43 -2.81
N ASP A 97 0.78 1.89 -2.90
CA ASP A 97 1.37 2.80 -1.93
C ASP A 97 1.43 4.23 -2.47
N ALA A 98 1.05 5.21 -1.65
CA ALA A 98 1.09 6.62 -2.04
C ALA A 98 2.50 7.11 -2.41
N LYS A 99 3.55 6.54 -1.82
CA LYS A 99 4.95 6.89 -2.15
C LYS A 99 5.30 6.59 -3.61
N ASP A 100 4.69 5.55 -4.19
CA ASP A 100 4.96 5.11 -5.57
C ASP A 100 4.15 5.91 -6.61
N LEU A 101 3.15 6.67 -6.15
CA LEU A 101 2.29 7.52 -6.98
C LEU A 101 2.85 8.94 -7.14
N ARG A 102 3.68 9.39 -6.23
CA ARG A 102 4.22 10.77 -6.19
C ARG A 102 5.64 10.85 -6.71
N LYS A 103 5.95 11.92 -7.43
CA LYS A 103 7.33 12.24 -7.86
C LYS A 103 8.13 12.94 -6.78
N GLU A 104 7.46 13.74 -5.93
CA GLU A 104 8.05 14.54 -4.87
C GLU A 104 7.30 14.34 -3.56
N HIS A 105 7.97 14.57 -2.45
CA HIS A 105 7.35 14.57 -1.14
C HIS A 105 6.39 15.77 -1.00
N PRO A 106 5.17 15.57 -0.42
CA PRO A 106 4.25 16.68 -0.18
C PRO A 106 4.84 17.63 0.86
N LYS A 107 5.07 18.89 0.47
CA LYS A 107 5.82 19.88 1.25
C LYS A 107 5.20 20.15 2.62
N ASP A 108 3.88 20.27 2.67
CA ASP A 108 3.16 20.62 3.90
C ASP A 108 2.99 19.43 4.87
N ASN A 109 3.25 18.21 4.42
CA ASN A 109 3.01 16.98 5.19
C ASN A 109 4.27 16.15 5.40
N THR A 110 5.44 16.62 4.97
CA THR A 110 6.69 15.86 5.09
C THR A 110 7.71 16.64 5.89
N ILE A 111 8.33 15.96 6.83
CA ILE A 111 9.47 16.43 7.59
C ILE A 111 10.68 15.56 7.28
N ILE A 112 11.88 16.07 7.58
CA ILE A 112 13.13 15.34 7.47
C ILE A 112 13.70 15.00 8.84
N LYS A 113 14.33 13.84 8.93
CA LYS A 113 15.18 13.44 10.05
C LYS A 113 16.57 13.17 9.55
N CYS A 114 17.55 13.87 10.10
CA CYS A 114 18.95 13.69 9.76
C CYS A 114 19.50 12.40 10.36
N SER A 115 20.17 11.57 9.56
CA SER A 115 20.80 10.33 10.04
C SER A 115 22.09 10.58 10.82
N ASP A 116 22.76 11.72 10.62
CA ASP A 116 24.04 12.02 11.26
C ASP A 116 23.87 12.71 12.62
N CYS A 117 22.90 13.63 12.79
CA CYS A 117 22.70 14.36 14.05
C CYS A 117 21.31 14.17 14.69
N ASN A 118 20.44 13.37 14.10
CA ASN A 118 19.04 13.13 14.53
C ASN A 118 18.14 14.38 14.57
N GLU A 119 18.56 15.52 14.00
CA GLU A 119 17.75 16.72 13.88
C GLU A 119 16.48 16.42 13.08
N ILE A 120 15.35 16.93 13.56
CA ILE A 120 14.05 16.86 12.86
C ILE A 120 13.67 18.28 12.46
N SER A 121 13.42 18.49 11.17
CA SER A 121 13.07 19.80 10.62
C SER A 121 12.06 19.71 9.48
N GLN A 122 11.56 20.85 9.05
CA GLN A 122 10.74 20.95 7.85
C GLN A 122 11.53 20.45 6.63
N LEU A 123 10.79 20.07 5.57
CA LEU A 123 11.39 19.55 4.34
C LEU A 123 12.44 20.50 3.76
N ASN A 124 13.66 19.99 3.59
CA ASN A 124 14.80 20.70 3.04
C ASN A 124 15.72 19.72 2.29
N GLU A 125 16.62 20.22 1.45
CA GLU A 125 17.60 19.42 0.70
C GLU A 125 18.77 18.95 1.57
N SER A 126 19.06 19.64 2.66
CA SER A 126 20.10 19.30 3.64
C SER A 126 19.64 19.59 5.07
N CYS A 127 20.29 18.96 6.03
CA CYS A 127 20.04 19.18 7.44
C CYS A 127 20.39 20.63 7.83
N PRO A 128 19.48 21.40 8.44
CA PRO A 128 19.76 22.78 8.83
C PRO A 128 20.82 22.89 9.95
N ASN A 129 21.01 21.83 10.75
CA ASN A 129 21.95 21.80 11.86
C ASN A 129 23.39 21.41 11.41
N CYS A 130 23.56 20.31 10.67
CA CYS A 130 24.89 19.76 10.33
C CYS A 130 25.18 19.73 8.82
N GLN A 131 24.29 20.24 7.97
CA GLN A 131 24.42 20.33 6.52
C GLN A 131 24.51 18.96 5.80
N SER A 132 24.26 17.87 6.51
CA SER A 132 24.24 16.51 5.93
C SER A 132 23.09 16.35 4.94
N THR A 133 23.34 15.60 3.86
CA THR A 133 22.31 15.17 2.88
C THR A 133 21.75 13.79 3.17
N LYS A 134 22.21 13.12 4.24
CA LYS A 134 21.68 11.81 4.67
C LYS A 134 20.38 12.01 5.45
N LEU A 135 19.29 12.18 4.72
CA LEU A 135 17.98 12.50 5.25
C LEU A 135 17.02 11.35 5.11
N SER A 136 16.21 11.11 6.15
CA SER A 136 15.04 10.27 6.10
C SER A 136 13.80 11.14 6.01
N PHE A 137 12.89 10.82 5.07
CA PHE A 137 11.67 11.57 4.88
C PHE A 137 10.53 10.89 5.63
N ILE A 138 9.81 11.65 6.45
CA ILE A 138 8.68 11.19 7.25
C ILE A 138 7.45 11.95 6.79
N THR A 139 6.55 11.27 6.09
CA THR A 139 5.25 11.83 5.73
C THR A 139 4.28 11.61 6.88
N LEU A 140 3.63 12.65 7.32
CA LEU A 140 2.55 12.63 8.30
C LEU A 140 1.18 12.47 7.60
N THR A 141 0.11 12.90 8.24
CA THR A 141 -1.24 12.79 7.67
C THR A 141 -1.36 13.59 6.37
N CYS A 142 -1.46 12.90 5.22
CA CYS A 142 -1.51 13.50 3.90
C CYS A 142 -2.80 13.08 3.17
N SER A 143 -3.83 13.90 3.21
CA SER A 143 -5.12 13.62 2.57
C SER A 143 -5.02 13.49 1.05
N ASP A 144 -4.16 14.29 0.40
CA ASP A 144 -3.93 14.22 -1.05
C ASP A 144 -3.24 12.93 -1.46
N CYS A 145 -2.32 12.43 -0.62
CA CYS A 145 -1.68 11.14 -0.82
C CYS A 145 -2.70 10.00 -0.78
N ILE A 146 -3.58 10.03 0.21
CA ILE A 146 -4.66 9.04 0.36
C ILE A 146 -5.65 9.14 -0.80
N LYS A 147 -6.03 10.37 -1.23
CA LYS A 147 -6.90 10.58 -2.37
C LYS A 147 -6.29 9.99 -3.65
N SER A 148 -5.03 10.26 -3.93
CA SER A 148 -4.34 9.70 -5.10
C SER A 148 -4.33 8.17 -5.07
N SER A 149 -4.09 7.56 -3.89
CA SER A 149 -4.14 6.11 -3.74
C SER A 149 -5.55 5.54 -3.95
N LYS A 150 -6.60 6.23 -3.48
CA LYS A 150 -8.00 5.84 -3.74
C LYS A 150 -8.37 5.91 -5.23
N ASP A 151 -7.89 6.93 -5.92
CA ASP A 151 -8.12 7.07 -7.37
C ASP A 151 -7.47 5.91 -8.12
N GLU A 152 -6.30 5.47 -7.70
CA GLU A 152 -5.60 4.32 -8.28
C GLU A 152 -6.30 2.99 -7.96
N VAL A 153 -6.82 2.81 -6.73
CA VAL A 153 -7.66 1.65 -6.36
C VAL A 153 -8.91 1.57 -7.25
N ASN A 154 -9.59 2.70 -7.50
CA ASN A 154 -10.77 2.72 -8.37
C ASN A 154 -10.43 2.29 -9.80
N LYS A 155 -9.29 2.75 -10.36
CA LYS A 155 -8.83 2.32 -11.69
C LYS A 155 -8.51 0.83 -11.72
N LEU A 156 -7.83 0.32 -10.67
CA LEU A 156 -7.53 -1.11 -10.57
C LEU A 156 -8.82 -1.93 -10.52
N ASN A 157 -9.78 -1.57 -9.68
CA ASN A 157 -11.05 -2.29 -9.57
C ASN A 157 -11.78 -2.35 -10.91
N GLN A 158 -11.77 -1.25 -11.70
CA GLN A 158 -12.34 -1.25 -13.04
C GLN A 158 -11.64 -2.26 -13.99
N ILE A 159 -10.32 -2.39 -13.94
CA ILE A 159 -9.62 -3.40 -14.76
C ILE A 159 -9.94 -4.82 -14.28
N LEU A 160 -9.97 -5.03 -12.97
CA LEU A 160 -10.29 -6.34 -12.40
C LEU A 160 -11.69 -6.81 -12.81
N THR A 161 -12.66 -5.91 -12.84
CA THR A 161 -14.04 -6.23 -13.25
C THR A 161 -14.22 -6.30 -14.76
N ASP A 162 -13.80 -5.25 -15.49
CA ASP A 162 -14.09 -5.11 -16.92
C ASP A 162 -13.25 -6.04 -17.79
N ASP A 163 -11.97 -6.23 -17.44
CA ASP A 163 -11.01 -6.92 -18.29
C ASP A 163 -10.73 -8.36 -17.80
N LEU A 164 -10.66 -8.57 -16.48
CA LEU A 164 -10.38 -9.88 -15.91
C LEU A 164 -11.64 -10.63 -15.45
N GLY A 165 -12.82 -10.02 -15.59
CA GLY A 165 -14.11 -10.67 -15.27
C GLY A 165 -14.33 -10.99 -13.80
N ILE A 166 -13.58 -10.35 -12.88
CA ILE A 166 -13.72 -10.58 -11.45
C ILE A 166 -15.00 -9.90 -10.95
N ASN A 167 -15.82 -10.65 -10.22
CA ASN A 167 -17.02 -10.06 -9.60
C ASN A 167 -16.58 -9.02 -8.56
N GLU A 168 -17.21 -7.83 -8.58
CA GLU A 168 -16.94 -6.73 -7.66
C GLU A 168 -17.06 -7.17 -6.18
N ASP A 169 -18.01 -8.04 -5.86
CA ASP A 169 -18.20 -8.60 -4.51
C ASP A 169 -17.00 -9.42 -4.01
N ASN A 170 -16.18 -9.93 -4.92
CA ASN A 170 -14.96 -10.68 -4.61
C ASN A 170 -13.72 -9.78 -4.47
N ILE A 171 -13.82 -8.49 -4.74
CA ILE A 171 -12.73 -7.54 -4.56
C ILE A 171 -12.83 -6.93 -3.16
N LYS A 172 -11.83 -7.19 -2.34
CA LYS A 172 -11.77 -6.68 -0.96
C LYS A 172 -10.64 -5.67 -0.81
N THR A 173 -11.00 -4.42 -0.54
CA THR A 173 -10.05 -3.34 -0.34
C THR A 173 -9.76 -3.15 1.15
N PHE A 174 -8.47 -3.14 1.51
CA PHE A 174 -8.01 -2.86 2.87
C PHE A 174 -7.07 -1.66 2.86
N PHE A 175 -7.26 -0.74 3.80
CA PHE A 175 -6.23 0.24 4.11
C PHE A 175 -5.04 -0.46 4.76
N SER A 176 -3.81 -0.17 4.33
CA SER A 176 -2.60 -0.89 4.77
C SER A 176 -2.17 -0.60 6.21
N GLY A 177 -2.78 0.40 6.84
CA GLY A 177 -2.40 0.93 8.15
C GLY A 177 -1.34 2.03 8.10
N ASN A 178 -0.92 2.51 6.92
CA ASN A 178 0.03 3.62 6.81
C ASN A 178 -0.35 4.61 5.70
N GLU A 179 0.03 4.39 4.44
CA GLU A 179 -0.18 5.35 3.33
C GLU A 179 -0.75 4.70 2.06
N GLY A 180 -1.22 3.47 2.11
CA GLY A 180 -1.62 2.73 0.93
C GLY A 180 -2.79 1.78 1.14
N PHE A 181 -3.09 0.99 0.12
CA PHE A 181 -4.18 0.04 0.11
C PHE A 181 -3.71 -1.31 -0.43
N HIS A 182 -4.17 -2.38 0.19
CA HIS A 182 -4.04 -3.73 -0.33
C HIS A 182 -5.39 -4.19 -0.88
N ILE A 183 -5.41 -4.67 -2.09
CA ILE A 183 -6.60 -5.18 -2.77
C ILE A 183 -6.48 -6.69 -2.88
N TYR A 184 -7.40 -7.41 -2.24
CA TYR A 184 -7.47 -8.87 -2.21
C TYR A 184 -8.56 -9.36 -3.14
N VAL A 185 -8.26 -10.42 -3.87
CA VAL A 185 -9.22 -11.12 -4.73
C VAL A 185 -9.28 -12.58 -4.30
N PRO A 186 -9.97 -12.87 -3.17
CA PRO A 186 -10.14 -14.23 -2.69
C PRO A 186 -11.12 -15.02 -3.54
N LYS A 187 -11.03 -16.36 -3.48
CA LYS A 187 -11.98 -17.30 -4.13
C LYS A 187 -12.12 -17.07 -5.63
N SER A 188 -11.02 -16.70 -6.30
CA SER A 188 -10.96 -16.49 -7.73
C SER A 188 -10.26 -17.65 -8.44
N GLU A 189 -10.51 -17.80 -9.75
CA GLU A 189 -9.78 -18.75 -10.60
C GLU A 189 -8.27 -18.45 -10.69
N TYR A 190 -7.87 -17.22 -10.35
CA TYR A 190 -6.48 -16.78 -10.31
C TYR A 190 -5.70 -17.27 -9.08
N GLU A 191 -6.32 -17.95 -8.12
CA GLU A 191 -5.59 -18.47 -6.95
C GLU A 191 -4.58 -19.57 -7.32
N SER A 192 -4.85 -20.33 -8.38
CA SER A 192 -4.00 -21.44 -8.85
C SER A 192 -2.82 -20.99 -9.73
N VAL A 193 -2.79 -19.71 -10.18
CA VAL A 193 -1.73 -19.24 -11.08
C VAL A 193 -0.44 -18.94 -10.32
N GLY A 194 0.69 -19.33 -10.94
CA GLY A 194 2.03 -19.16 -10.37
C GLY A 194 2.60 -17.75 -10.54
N SER A 195 3.83 -17.57 -10.06
CA SER A 195 4.52 -16.26 -10.09
C SER A 195 4.68 -15.70 -11.49
N LYS A 196 4.87 -16.54 -12.51
CA LYS A 196 5.07 -16.11 -13.89
C LYS A 196 3.79 -15.50 -14.47
N GLU A 197 2.67 -16.19 -14.33
CA GLU A 197 1.36 -15.74 -14.79
C GLU A 197 0.93 -14.48 -14.05
N ARG A 198 1.24 -14.38 -12.74
CA ARG A 198 1.00 -13.17 -11.93
C ARG A 198 1.85 -11.98 -12.41
N ALA A 199 3.05 -12.23 -12.92
CA ALA A 199 3.86 -11.19 -13.55
C ALA A 199 3.15 -10.64 -14.81
N GLU A 200 2.60 -11.53 -15.64
CA GLU A 200 1.83 -11.13 -16.83
C GLU A 200 0.57 -10.34 -16.48
N ILE A 201 -0.16 -10.74 -15.43
CA ILE A 201 -1.30 -9.96 -14.89
C ILE A 201 -0.84 -8.56 -14.46
N SER A 202 0.27 -8.47 -13.72
CA SER A 202 0.81 -7.18 -13.27
C SER A 202 1.21 -6.29 -14.45
N ASP A 203 1.88 -6.85 -15.45
CA ASP A 203 2.29 -6.11 -16.65
C ASP A 203 1.08 -5.64 -17.45
N TYR A 204 0.02 -6.45 -17.55
CA TYR A 204 -1.25 -6.05 -18.16
C TYR A 204 -1.87 -4.86 -17.41
N ILE A 205 -2.01 -4.94 -16.09
CA ILE A 205 -2.58 -3.87 -15.26
C ILE A 205 -1.77 -2.57 -15.38
N MET A 206 -0.45 -2.67 -15.42
CA MET A 206 0.46 -1.52 -15.53
C MET A 206 0.63 -1.01 -16.97
N PHE A 207 -0.02 -1.63 -17.94
CA PHE A 207 0.18 -1.35 -19.39
C PHE A 207 1.65 -1.49 -19.80
N ARG A 208 2.38 -2.46 -19.23
CA ARG A 208 3.78 -2.74 -19.58
C ARG A 208 3.87 -3.66 -20.79
N GLY A 209 5.00 -3.60 -21.50
CA GLY A 209 5.25 -4.44 -22.67
C GLY A 209 4.44 -4.08 -23.92
N SER A 210 3.57 -3.07 -23.86
CA SER A 210 2.81 -2.59 -25.00
C SER A 210 3.72 -1.76 -25.91
N ILE A 211 3.98 -2.29 -27.10
CA ILE A 211 4.80 -1.68 -28.16
C ILE A 211 3.95 -1.52 -29.43
N PRO A 212 4.35 -0.71 -30.42
CA PRO A 212 3.56 -0.53 -31.63
C PRO A 212 3.19 -1.83 -32.37
N GLU A 213 4.02 -2.86 -32.29
CA GLU A 213 3.77 -4.18 -32.86
C GLU A 213 2.55 -4.89 -32.27
N THR A 214 2.28 -4.70 -31.00
CA THR A 214 1.08 -5.27 -30.31
C THR A 214 -0.23 -4.70 -30.88
N PHE A 215 -0.14 -3.54 -31.56
CA PHE A 215 -1.24 -2.88 -32.29
C PHE A 215 -1.17 -3.11 -33.78
N GLY A 216 -0.34 -4.04 -34.26
CA GLY A 216 -0.21 -4.35 -35.66
C GLY A 216 0.63 -3.34 -36.48
N PHE A 217 1.35 -2.43 -35.80
CA PHE A 217 2.26 -1.51 -36.49
C PHE A 217 3.65 -2.13 -36.61
N ARG A 218 4.18 -2.12 -37.84
CA ARG A 218 5.57 -2.47 -38.11
C ARG A 218 6.33 -1.22 -38.58
N LYS A 219 7.65 -1.16 -38.35
CA LYS A 219 8.49 0.01 -38.71
C LYS A 219 8.27 0.57 -40.11
N PHE A 220 7.90 -0.30 -41.07
CA PHE A 220 7.71 0.07 -42.48
C PHE A 220 6.28 -0.12 -42.99
N ASN A 221 5.35 -0.55 -42.14
CA ASN A 221 3.96 -0.77 -42.53
C ASN A 221 3.02 -0.40 -41.37
N MET A 222 2.50 0.82 -41.47
CA MET A 222 1.54 1.35 -40.50
C MET A 222 0.18 1.51 -41.17
N ASN A 223 -0.76 0.65 -40.79
CA ASN A 223 -2.10 0.68 -41.33
C ASN A 223 -3.05 1.44 -40.39
N LYS A 224 -3.85 2.37 -40.94
CA LYS A 224 -4.85 3.13 -40.19
C LYS A 224 -5.90 2.21 -39.50
N SER A 225 -6.19 1.05 -40.08
CA SER A 225 -7.11 0.07 -39.51
C SER A 225 -6.61 -0.58 -38.22
N SER A 226 -5.30 -0.57 -37.96
CA SER A 226 -4.66 -1.13 -36.75
C SER A 226 -4.70 -0.17 -35.57
N LEU A 227 -5.04 1.11 -35.79
CA LEU A 227 -5.19 2.07 -34.70
C LEU A 227 -6.41 1.76 -33.83
N PRO A 228 -6.30 1.92 -32.48
CA PRO A 228 -7.35 1.59 -31.54
C PRO A 228 -8.63 2.39 -31.80
N LYS A 229 -9.79 1.78 -31.50
CA LYS A 229 -11.12 2.37 -31.65
C LYS A 229 -11.78 2.59 -30.30
N PHE A 230 -12.71 3.55 -30.27
CA PHE A 230 -13.45 3.86 -29.02
C PHE A 230 -14.24 2.69 -28.43
N ASP A 231 -14.68 1.78 -29.31
CA ASP A 231 -15.54 0.65 -28.96
C ASP A 231 -14.72 -0.64 -28.76
N ASP A 232 -13.38 -0.57 -28.83
CA ASP A 232 -12.51 -1.69 -28.51
C ASP A 232 -12.55 -1.98 -26.99
N ALA A 233 -12.44 -3.25 -26.62
CA ALA A 233 -12.38 -3.67 -25.24
C ALA A 233 -11.00 -3.36 -24.61
N GLY A 234 -10.95 -3.34 -23.27
CA GLY A 234 -9.72 -3.27 -22.51
C GLY A 234 -8.86 -2.04 -22.81
N TRP A 235 -7.56 -2.24 -22.83
CA TRP A 235 -6.59 -1.17 -23.05
C TRP A 235 -6.71 -0.48 -24.41
N ASN A 236 -7.16 -1.17 -25.45
CA ASN A 236 -7.34 -0.57 -26.77
C ASN A 236 -8.39 0.56 -26.74
N GLY A 237 -9.54 0.32 -26.13
CA GLY A 237 -10.57 1.35 -25.99
C GLY A 237 -10.15 2.50 -25.08
N ARG A 238 -9.42 2.20 -23.98
CA ARG A 238 -8.86 3.23 -23.08
C ARG A 238 -7.82 4.09 -23.79
N LEU A 239 -6.93 3.45 -24.57
CA LEU A 239 -5.94 4.15 -25.40
C LEU A 239 -6.60 5.04 -26.47
N ALA A 240 -7.65 4.55 -27.14
CA ALA A 240 -8.40 5.35 -28.11
C ALA A 240 -9.02 6.60 -27.46
N LYS A 241 -9.62 6.47 -26.30
CA LYS A 241 -10.19 7.60 -25.52
C LYS A 241 -9.12 8.62 -25.17
N HIS A 242 -7.97 8.16 -24.71
CA HIS A 242 -6.84 9.02 -24.35
C HIS A 242 -6.24 9.73 -25.58
N LEU A 243 -5.96 8.98 -26.64
CA LEU A 243 -5.33 9.53 -27.84
C LEU A 243 -6.22 10.56 -28.56
N TYR A 244 -7.49 10.25 -28.73
CA TYR A 244 -8.38 11.07 -29.56
C TYR A 244 -9.20 12.07 -28.77
N GLY A 245 -9.43 11.85 -27.46
CA GLY A 245 -10.35 12.64 -26.62
C GLY A 245 -11.80 12.47 -27.05
N THR A 246 -12.11 12.80 -28.31
CA THR A 246 -13.48 12.70 -28.90
C THR A 246 -13.48 11.93 -30.22
N LYS A 247 -14.65 11.36 -30.58
CA LYS A 247 -14.82 10.64 -31.87
C LYS A 247 -14.53 11.54 -33.10
N SER A 248 -14.82 12.84 -33.01
CA SER A 248 -14.58 13.81 -34.07
C SER A 248 -13.09 14.02 -34.36
N ASN A 249 -12.22 13.95 -33.37
CA ASN A 249 -10.78 14.14 -33.54
C ASN A 249 -10.06 12.92 -34.09
N ARG A 250 -10.71 11.75 -34.08
CA ARG A 250 -10.07 10.47 -34.44
C ARG A 250 -9.39 10.52 -35.80
N SER A 251 -10.05 11.08 -36.84
CA SER A 251 -9.49 11.10 -38.21
C SER A 251 -8.21 11.93 -38.26
N LYS A 252 -8.22 13.13 -37.66
CA LYS A 252 -7.06 14.04 -37.65
C LYS A 252 -5.88 13.42 -36.90
N ILE A 253 -6.10 12.93 -35.66
CA ILE A 253 -5.04 12.39 -34.82
C ILE A 253 -4.51 11.07 -35.40
N SER A 254 -5.38 10.22 -35.96
CA SER A 254 -4.94 9.01 -36.67
C SER A 254 -3.98 9.32 -37.80
N GLN A 255 -4.25 10.38 -38.58
CA GLN A 255 -3.37 10.81 -39.67
C GLN A 255 -2.04 11.37 -39.13
N GLU A 256 -2.08 12.12 -38.04
CA GLU A 256 -0.87 12.60 -37.34
C GLU A 256 0.01 11.43 -36.89
N VAL A 257 -0.56 10.42 -36.22
CA VAL A 257 0.16 9.24 -35.73
C VAL A 257 0.78 8.47 -36.88
N ILE A 258 0.05 8.26 -37.99
CA ILE A 258 0.57 7.57 -39.17
C ILE A 258 1.71 8.35 -39.82
N SER A 259 1.54 9.67 -39.97
CA SER A 259 2.56 10.55 -40.57
C SER A 259 3.81 10.65 -39.71
N GLY A 260 3.66 10.66 -38.40
CA GLY A 260 4.78 10.69 -37.43
C GLY A 260 5.50 9.35 -37.26
N GLY A 261 4.90 8.28 -37.78
CA GLY A 261 5.52 6.96 -37.86
C GLY A 261 5.62 6.22 -36.52
N TYR A 262 6.41 5.15 -36.56
CA TYR A 262 6.60 4.22 -35.47
C TYR A 262 7.04 4.93 -34.17
N ALA A 263 8.04 5.82 -34.26
CA ALA A 263 8.60 6.50 -33.08
C ALA A 263 7.58 7.41 -32.38
N LEU A 264 6.73 8.11 -33.13
CA LEU A 264 5.68 8.93 -32.54
C LEU A 264 4.63 8.07 -31.82
N PHE A 265 4.22 6.95 -32.43
CA PHE A 265 3.25 6.07 -31.78
C PHE A 265 3.83 5.41 -30.54
N GLN A 266 5.09 4.96 -30.57
CA GLN A 266 5.78 4.44 -29.39
C GLN A 266 5.80 5.48 -28.24
N LYS A 267 6.16 6.72 -28.54
CA LYS A 267 6.14 7.79 -27.53
C LYS A 267 4.73 8.01 -26.96
N LYS A 268 3.69 8.00 -27.79
CA LYS A 268 2.29 8.12 -27.33
C LYS A 268 1.87 6.93 -26.41
N LEU A 269 2.37 5.72 -26.67
CA LEU A 269 2.15 4.56 -25.79
C LEU A 269 2.87 4.71 -24.44
N GLU A 270 4.09 5.24 -24.45
CA GLU A 270 4.85 5.54 -23.23
C GLU A 270 4.16 6.63 -22.40
N ASP A 271 3.75 7.73 -23.03
CA ASP A 271 2.99 8.81 -22.39
C ASP A 271 1.66 8.30 -21.81
N PHE A 272 0.98 7.39 -22.52
CA PHE A 272 -0.25 6.75 -22.05
C PHE A 272 0.01 5.86 -20.83
N ARG A 273 1.02 4.99 -20.88
CA ARG A 273 1.42 4.14 -19.75
C ARG A 273 1.70 4.99 -18.50
N ASP A 274 2.48 6.05 -18.67
CA ASP A 274 2.93 6.88 -17.54
C ASP A 274 1.79 7.71 -16.91
N SER A 275 0.75 8.03 -17.71
CA SER A 275 -0.41 8.83 -17.27
C SER A 275 -1.63 8.00 -16.84
N ILE A 276 -1.87 6.86 -17.49
CA ILE A 276 -3.10 6.07 -17.33
C ILE A 276 -2.82 4.66 -16.78
N GLY A 277 -1.64 4.08 -17.08
CA GLY A 277 -1.23 2.79 -16.52
C GLY A 277 -1.31 2.78 -14.99
N ILE A 278 -1.86 1.72 -14.44
CA ILE A 278 -2.07 1.64 -12.99
C ILE A 278 -0.76 1.36 -12.28
N LYS A 279 -0.52 2.07 -11.19
CA LYS A 279 0.70 1.94 -10.39
C LYS A 279 0.45 1.02 -9.21
N ILE A 280 0.90 -0.22 -9.36
CA ILE A 280 0.95 -1.23 -8.29
C ILE A 280 2.41 -1.62 -8.03
N ASP A 281 2.70 -2.23 -6.87
CA ASP A 281 3.98 -2.94 -6.68
C ASP A 281 3.88 -4.35 -7.31
N PRO A 282 4.49 -4.59 -8.48
CA PRO A 282 4.39 -5.88 -9.16
C PRO A 282 5.04 -7.02 -8.36
N ASN A 283 6.05 -6.73 -7.52
CA ASN A 283 6.73 -7.74 -6.70
C ASN A 283 5.77 -8.31 -5.65
N VAL A 284 4.81 -7.51 -5.19
CA VAL A 284 3.77 -7.96 -4.26
C VAL A 284 2.85 -8.99 -4.91
N THR A 285 2.40 -8.71 -6.12
CA THR A 285 1.48 -9.59 -6.86
C THR A 285 2.15 -10.87 -7.32
N GLN A 286 3.42 -10.79 -7.76
CA GLN A 286 4.19 -11.92 -8.29
C GLN A 286 4.63 -12.92 -7.21
N ASP A 287 4.87 -12.45 -5.99
CA ASP A 287 5.38 -13.29 -4.91
C ASP A 287 4.27 -14.13 -4.27
N ILE A 288 4.15 -15.38 -4.70
CA ILE A 288 3.16 -16.33 -4.20
C ILE A 288 3.46 -16.83 -2.77
N HIS A 289 4.60 -16.48 -2.19
CA HIS A 289 5.01 -16.87 -0.83
C HIS A 289 5.03 -15.71 0.16
N ARG A 290 4.49 -14.56 -0.26
CA ARG A 290 4.52 -13.37 0.57
C ARG A 290 3.57 -13.48 1.77
N ILE A 291 4.01 -12.95 2.89
CA ILE A 291 3.14 -12.70 4.04
C ILE A 291 2.75 -11.23 4.07
N PHE A 292 1.50 -10.97 4.37
CA PHE A 292 0.94 -9.62 4.44
C PHE A 292 0.54 -9.30 5.87
N ARG A 293 0.60 -8.02 6.23
CA ARG A 293 0.03 -7.58 7.51
C ARG A 293 -1.38 -8.15 7.66
N LEU A 294 -1.64 -8.80 8.80
CA LEU A 294 -2.95 -9.36 9.09
C LEU A 294 -3.98 -8.23 9.17
N PRO A 295 -5.11 -8.30 8.44
CA PRO A 295 -6.17 -7.32 8.59
C PRO A 295 -6.70 -7.27 10.02
N GLY A 296 -6.96 -6.07 10.53
CA GLY A 296 -7.31 -5.80 11.92
C GLY A 296 -6.10 -5.56 12.82
N SER A 297 -4.86 -5.78 12.36
CA SER A 297 -3.66 -5.52 13.15
C SER A 297 -3.11 -4.09 12.96
N ILE A 298 -2.42 -3.59 14.01
CA ILE A 298 -1.75 -2.28 13.99
C ILE A 298 -0.52 -2.33 13.08
N ASN A 299 -0.26 -1.20 12.43
CA ASN A 299 0.97 -0.95 11.69
C ASN A 299 1.95 -0.16 12.55
N SER A 300 3.11 -0.75 12.89
CA SER A 300 4.12 -0.13 13.75
C SER A 300 4.76 1.14 13.16
N LYS A 301 4.58 1.42 11.86
CA LYS A 301 5.07 2.66 11.22
C LYS A 301 4.17 3.87 11.48
N SER A 302 2.94 3.65 11.95
CA SER A 302 1.96 4.74 12.13
C SER A 302 1.10 4.61 13.37
N GLY A 303 1.00 3.41 14.00
CA GLY A 303 0.01 3.15 15.03
C GLY A 303 -1.43 3.03 14.51
N LEU A 304 -1.67 3.16 13.19
CA LEU A 304 -2.97 2.95 12.58
C LEU A 304 -3.21 1.46 12.28
N THR A 305 -4.47 1.08 12.21
CA THR A 305 -4.89 -0.30 12.00
C THR A 305 -5.11 -0.58 10.52
N LYS A 306 -4.68 -1.75 10.03
CA LYS A 306 -5.08 -2.24 8.73
C LYS A 306 -6.53 -2.69 8.79
N ILE A 307 -7.45 -2.02 8.10
CA ILE A 307 -8.88 -2.33 8.16
C ILE A 307 -9.50 -2.49 6.78
N PHE A 308 -10.59 -3.26 6.72
CA PHE A 308 -11.45 -3.36 5.55
C PHE A 308 -12.13 -2.01 5.26
N VAL A 309 -12.19 -1.64 3.98
CA VAL A 309 -12.78 -0.39 3.51
C VAL A 309 -14.04 -0.73 2.71
N GLU A 310 -15.21 -0.53 3.33
CA GLU A 310 -16.50 -0.79 2.71
C GLU A 310 -16.85 0.28 1.66
N ASP A 311 -16.68 1.56 2.00
CA ASP A 311 -16.92 2.70 1.10
C ASP A 311 -15.65 3.52 0.95
N LEU A 312 -14.94 3.30 -0.16
CA LEU A 312 -13.66 3.97 -0.43
C LEU A 312 -13.79 5.51 -0.50
N LYS A 313 -14.96 6.04 -0.91
CA LYS A 313 -15.16 7.49 -1.03
C LYS A 313 -15.27 8.16 0.33
N LYS A 314 -15.99 7.53 1.27
CA LYS A 314 -16.22 8.08 2.63
C LYS A 314 -15.08 7.82 3.59
N PHE A 315 -14.29 6.78 3.35
CA PHE A 315 -13.22 6.33 4.23
C PHE A 315 -12.17 7.43 4.47
N ASP A 316 -11.86 7.72 5.72
CA ASP A 316 -10.75 8.59 6.15
C ASP A 316 -9.83 7.80 7.08
N PRO A 317 -8.62 7.37 6.64
CA PRO A 317 -7.75 6.53 7.45
C PRO A 317 -7.30 7.20 8.76
N TYR A 318 -7.25 8.53 8.78
CA TYR A 318 -6.83 9.28 9.96
C TYR A 318 -7.94 9.42 11.02
N VAL A 319 -9.14 8.95 10.69
CA VAL A 319 -10.28 8.84 11.59
C VAL A 319 -10.65 7.37 11.80
N ASP A 320 -10.90 6.65 10.70
CA ASP A 320 -11.53 5.34 10.70
C ASP A 320 -10.56 4.21 11.08
N ALA A 321 -9.24 4.40 10.90
CA ALA A 321 -8.22 3.40 11.24
C ALA A 321 -7.50 3.67 12.57
N CYS A 322 -8.00 4.61 13.37
CA CYS A 322 -7.38 5.03 14.62
C CYS A 322 -8.14 4.44 15.82
N PHE A 323 -7.77 3.22 16.26
CA PHE A 323 -8.47 2.47 17.32
C PHE A 323 -7.83 2.57 18.70
N ILE A 324 -6.63 3.14 18.84
CA ILE A 324 -6.03 3.40 20.15
C ILE A 324 -6.91 4.37 20.93
N ASP A 325 -6.98 4.18 22.25
CA ASP A 325 -7.81 4.96 23.17
C ASP A 325 -7.41 6.45 23.29
N ASP A 326 -8.30 7.25 23.89
CA ASP A 326 -8.17 8.70 24.02
C ASP A 326 -7.58 9.12 25.40
N GLU A 327 -7.02 8.19 26.19
CA GLU A 327 -6.36 8.49 27.47
C GLU A 327 -5.24 9.51 27.27
N GLU A 328 -5.25 10.59 28.06
CA GLU A 328 -4.22 11.63 27.97
C GLU A 328 -2.91 11.13 28.58
N ILE A 329 -1.83 11.29 27.83
CA ILE A 329 -0.49 10.93 28.28
C ILE A 329 0.53 12.03 27.95
N GLU A 330 1.57 12.14 28.77
CA GLU A 330 2.69 13.07 28.53
C GLU A 330 3.75 12.44 27.65
N VAL A 331 4.19 13.18 26.65
CA VAL A 331 5.27 12.81 25.73
C VAL A 331 6.19 13.99 25.46
N ALA A 332 7.47 13.70 25.20
CA ALA A 332 8.40 14.67 24.65
C ALA A 332 8.27 14.66 23.12
N ALA A 333 7.77 15.73 22.55
CA ALA A 333 7.44 15.84 21.13
C ALA A 333 8.35 16.83 20.38
N ASN A 334 8.76 16.42 19.17
CA ASN A 334 9.47 17.28 18.21
C ASN A 334 8.87 17.06 16.81
N CYS A 335 7.98 17.96 16.41
CA CYS A 335 7.28 17.89 15.12
C CYS A 335 7.11 19.31 14.56
N PRO A 336 7.91 19.77 13.61
CA PRO A 336 7.89 21.17 13.15
C PRO A 336 6.71 21.53 12.26
N ILE A 337 5.77 20.63 12.02
CA ILE A 337 4.55 20.88 11.23
C ILE A 337 3.32 20.37 11.98
N GLU A 338 2.14 20.90 11.62
CA GLU A 338 0.85 20.43 12.13
C GLU A 338 0.40 19.15 11.39
N PHE A 339 -0.27 18.25 12.11
CA PHE A 339 -0.94 17.09 11.53
C PHE A 339 -2.30 16.85 12.22
N SER A 340 -3.16 16.03 11.62
CA SER A 340 -4.51 15.79 12.14
C SER A 340 -4.83 14.31 12.29
N LEU A 341 -5.39 13.92 13.44
CA LEU A 341 -5.92 12.59 13.73
C LEU A 341 -7.26 12.69 14.47
N LYS A 342 -8.21 11.81 14.17
CA LYS A 342 -9.57 11.86 14.74
C LYS A 342 -10.18 13.27 14.69
N LYS A 343 -9.91 14.02 13.60
CA LYS A 343 -10.35 15.41 13.40
C LYS A 343 -9.79 16.43 14.43
N LYS A 344 -8.81 16.03 15.24
CA LYS A 344 -8.06 16.91 16.13
C LYS A 344 -6.72 17.27 15.50
N LYS A 345 -6.26 18.51 15.71
CA LYS A 345 -4.99 19.03 15.23
C LYS A 345 -3.92 18.91 16.32
N PHE A 346 -2.72 18.54 15.94
CA PHE A 346 -1.55 18.37 16.80
C PHE A 346 -0.33 19.05 16.19
N GLY A 347 0.49 19.69 17.04
CA GLY A 347 1.68 20.40 16.62
C GLY A 347 1.41 21.85 16.14
N PRO A 348 2.41 22.56 15.66
CA PRO A 348 3.81 22.12 15.71
C PRO A 348 4.32 22.01 17.13
N PHE A 349 5.29 21.12 17.38
CA PHE A 349 5.96 20.92 18.67
C PHE A 349 7.47 21.11 18.51
N ASN A 350 8.10 21.80 19.47
CA ASN A 350 9.50 22.12 19.39
C ASN A 350 10.28 21.59 20.61
N ASN A 351 10.61 20.31 20.63
CA ASN A 351 11.31 19.63 21.73
C ASN A 351 10.68 19.92 23.10
N GLU A 352 9.38 19.80 23.20
CA GLU A 352 8.60 20.16 24.39
C GLU A 352 7.82 18.97 24.95
N GLN A 353 7.53 19.03 26.25
CA GLN A 353 6.62 18.05 26.89
C GLN A 353 5.19 18.52 26.68
N VAL A 354 4.36 17.61 26.17
CA VAL A 354 2.96 17.88 25.88
C VAL A 354 2.07 16.73 26.32
N SER A 355 0.88 17.07 26.82
CA SER A 355 -0.17 16.08 27.06
C SER A 355 -0.99 15.94 25.78
N VAL A 356 -1.12 14.72 25.31
CA VAL A 356 -1.88 14.38 24.11
C VAL A 356 -2.62 13.05 24.30
N PRO A 357 -3.74 12.83 23.60
CA PRO A 357 -4.40 11.54 23.59
C PRO A 357 -3.47 10.41 23.16
N LYS A 358 -3.58 9.24 23.76
CA LYS A 358 -2.72 8.08 23.54
C LYS A 358 -2.61 7.69 22.07
N PHE A 359 -3.71 7.77 21.28
CA PHE A 359 -3.65 7.51 19.84
C PHE A 359 -2.68 8.46 19.11
N ALA A 360 -2.64 9.75 19.49
CA ALA A 360 -1.72 10.71 18.90
C ALA A 360 -0.28 10.47 19.34
N ALA A 361 -0.07 10.16 20.62
CA ALA A 361 1.23 9.79 21.16
C ALA A 361 1.81 8.55 20.45
N VAL A 362 1.01 7.49 20.29
CA VAL A 362 1.42 6.27 19.57
C VAL A 362 1.76 6.59 18.13
N TYR A 363 0.93 7.38 17.44
CA TYR A 363 1.25 7.82 16.07
C TYR A 363 2.58 8.55 16.00
N MET A 364 2.81 9.53 16.87
CA MET A 364 4.05 10.30 16.92
C MET A 364 5.27 9.42 17.26
N MET A 365 5.15 8.50 18.22
CA MET A 365 6.22 7.56 18.56
C MET A 365 6.53 6.62 17.40
N CYS A 366 5.52 6.08 16.72
CA CYS A 366 5.68 5.23 15.53
C CYS A 366 6.33 5.97 14.37
N LYS A 367 6.05 7.26 14.20
CA LYS A 367 6.71 8.14 13.23
C LYS A 367 8.10 8.63 13.71
N GLY A 368 8.48 8.36 14.96
CA GLY A 368 9.78 8.74 15.53
C GLY A 368 9.94 10.23 15.79
N ILE A 369 8.83 10.94 16.05
CA ILE A 369 8.73 12.38 16.35
C ILE A 369 8.29 12.67 17.80
N ALA A 370 8.12 11.63 18.62
CA ALA A 370 7.93 11.75 20.06
C ALA A 370 8.58 10.58 20.80
N SER A 371 8.78 10.75 22.11
CA SER A 371 9.25 9.74 23.04
C SER A 371 8.51 9.83 24.36
N SER A 372 8.47 8.74 25.12
CA SER A 372 7.95 8.73 26.50
C SER A 372 8.79 9.62 27.42
N VAL A 373 8.15 10.29 28.35
CA VAL A 373 8.80 11.10 29.39
C VAL A 373 9.37 10.23 30.53
#